data_f975e5cec8c1cd3fc0684e104985da8e
#
_entry.id   f975e5cec8c1cd3fc0684e104985da8e
#
_cell.length_a   1.000
_cell.length_b   1.000
_cell.length_c   1.000
_cell.angle_alpha   90.00
_cell.angle_beta   90.00
_cell.angle_gamma   90.00
#
_symmetry.space_group_name_H-M   'P 1'
#
loop_
_entity.id
_entity.type
_entity.pdbx_description
1 polymer ?
#
loop_
_entity_poly.entity_id
_entity_poly.type
_entity_poly.pdbx_seq_one_letter_code
_entity_poly.pdbx_strand_id
1 'polypeptide(L)'
;MDNLTHREEVNLHEAVQKSFPKILIKDLTEHERICPVCNGLGMRIEDNVYGIKGDNSEAGRKYLFPYKHQALSFCRSCFNGVQRLCPYCGQPYKNQAYLHCDCEGQKKVDEEERIKKWNDKVSKAVPVDEKDVNTMLYCEEFDEYYDTVDDFFDDYACNHEEDDNERPVRLWVTSVEKIFIDASDVIEDACSDLHEDAYEQCNIDGLQTLLDGWCEAQTGTTTYYPCYEQYVEIDWSKYEDCSR
;
A
#
# COMPACT_ATOMS: atom_id res chain seq x y z
N MET A 1 33.78 -9.56 32.88
CA MET A 1 32.78 -9.37 33.95
C MET A 1 33.02 -7.98 34.52
N ASP A 2 32.20 -7.01 34.12
CA ASP A 2 32.32 -5.67 34.66
C ASP A 2 31.89 -5.74 36.10
N ASN A 3 32.81 -5.45 37.01
CA ASN A 3 32.52 -5.34 38.43
C ASN A 3 31.58 -4.13 38.60
N LEU A 4 30.31 -4.39 38.79
CA LEU A 4 29.34 -3.37 39.19
C LEU A 4 29.74 -2.87 40.58
N THR A 5 30.39 -1.74 40.62
CA THR A 5 30.88 -1.13 41.85
C THR A 5 29.82 -0.31 42.59
N HIS A 6 28.72 0.03 41.87
CA HIS A 6 27.67 0.87 42.44
C HIS A 6 26.34 0.61 41.75
N ARG A 7 25.25 0.56 42.51
CA ARG A 7 23.87 0.44 42.04
C ARG A 7 23.05 1.61 42.58
N GLU A 8 22.40 2.33 41.71
CA GLU A 8 21.38 3.33 42.06
C GLU A 8 20.04 2.92 41.53
N GLU A 9 19.00 3.11 42.33
CA GLU A 9 17.61 2.90 41.94
C GLU A 9 17.00 4.27 41.61
N VAL A 10 16.47 4.40 40.42
CA VAL A 10 15.72 5.58 40.00
C VAL A 10 14.23 5.29 40.19
N ASN A 11 13.61 5.98 41.13
CA ASN A 11 12.17 5.95 41.26
C ASN A 11 11.56 6.71 40.10
N LEU A 12 11.00 5.96 39.17
CA LEU A 12 10.46 6.54 37.94
C LEU A 12 9.31 7.52 38.23
N HIS A 13 8.47 7.22 39.20
CA HIS A 13 7.38 8.10 39.59
C HIS A 13 7.90 9.46 40.09
N GLU A 14 8.92 9.47 40.92
CA GLU A 14 9.55 10.71 41.40
C GLU A 14 10.30 11.44 40.28
N ALA A 15 11.02 10.73 39.44
CA ALA A 15 11.73 11.32 38.31
C ALA A 15 10.76 12.00 37.35
N VAL A 16 9.63 11.34 37.01
CA VAL A 16 8.59 11.91 36.17
C VAL A 16 7.94 13.12 36.84
N GLN A 17 7.61 13.03 38.14
CA GLN A 17 7.03 14.17 38.88
C GLN A 17 7.93 15.39 38.95
N LYS A 18 9.25 15.17 38.99
CA LYS A 18 10.23 16.27 39.05
C LYS A 18 10.53 16.87 37.69
N SER A 19 10.49 16.07 36.65
CA SER A 19 10.95 16.45 35.31
C SER A 19 9.84 16.95 34.40
N PHE A 20 8.58 16.65 34.71
CA PHE A 20 7.43 16.99 33.88
C PHE A 20 6.36 17.76 34.67
N PRO A 21 5.46 18.51 33.98
CA PRO A 21 4.29 19.09 34.62
C PRO A 21 3.49 18.02 35.37
N LYS A 22 2.90 18.38 36.51
CA LYS A 22 2.12 17.42 37.32
C LYS A 22 0.87 16.92 36.62
N ILE A 23 0.40 17.63 35.61
CA ILE A 23 -0.81 17.32 34.89
C ILE A 23 -0.49 17.28 33.39
N LEU A 24 -0.80 16.17 32.75
CA LEU A 24 -0.76 16.00 31.30
C LEU A 24 -2.20 16.06 30.79
N ILE A 25 -2.52 17.13 30.06
CA ILE A 25 -3.83 17.30 29.45
C ILE A 25 -3.84 16.64 28.07
N LYS A 26 -4.87 15.87 27.78
CA LYS A 26 -5.13 15.27 26.47
C LYS A 26 -6.53 15.69 26.05
N ASP A 27 -6.62 16.39 24.95
CA ASP A 27 -7.89 16.66 24.28
C ASP A 27 -8.28 15.41 23.50
N LEU A 28 -9.45 14.85 23.80
CA LEU A 28 -9.93 13.61 23.23
C LEU A 28 -11.18 13.91 22.39
N THR A 29 -11.26 13.27 21.23
CA THR A 29 -12.49 13.18 20.44
C THR A 29 -13.38 12.03 20.96
N GLU A 30 -14.61 11.93 20.45
CA GLU A 30 -15.55 10.87 20.84
C GLU A 30 -15.05 9.46 20.50
N HIS A 31 -14.13 9.36 19.51
CA HIS A 31 -13.53 8.10 19.08
C HIS A 31 -12.09 7.93 19.59
N GLU A 32 -11.78 8.54 20.70
CA GLU A 32 -10.47 8.44 21.34
C GLU A 32 -10.63 8.17 22.84
N ARG A 33 -9.63 7.48 23.39
CA ARG A 33 -9.55 7.26 24.82
C ARG A 33 -8.10 7.31 25.31
N ILE A 34 -7.92 7.56 26.57
CA ILE A 34 -6.63 7.38 27.24
C ILE A 34 -6.18 5.92 27.07
N CYS A 35 -4.96 5.70 26.64
CA CYS A 35 -4.41 4.35 26.49
C CYS A 35 -4.30 3.66 27.85
N PRO A 36 -4.96 2.50 28.07
CA PRO A 36 -4.90 1.80 29.33
C PRO A 36 -3.55 1.12 29.59
N VAL A 37 -2.72 0.93 28.54
CA VAL A 37 -1.41 0.26 28.66
C VAL A 37 -0.34 1.18 29.24
N CYS A 38 -0.33 2.45 28.84
CA CYS A 38 0.64 3.44 29.30
C CYS A 38 0.01 4.56 30.15
N ASN A 39 -1.28 4.45 30.46
CA ASN A 39 -2.04 5.44 31.22
C ASN A 39 -1.89 6.87 30.69
N GLY A 40 -1.86 7.03 29.37
CA GLY A 40 -1.76 8.33 28.71
C GLY A 40 -0.34 8.85 28.50
N LEU A 41 0.70 8.20 29.01
CA LEU A 41 2.07 8.68 28.87
C LEU A 41 2.63 8.55 27.44
N GLY A 42 2.12 7.60 26.65
CA GLY A 42 2.67 7.31 25.31
C GLY A 42 3.95 6.49 25.34
N MET A 43 4.50 6.25 26.52
CA MET A 43 5.74 5.52 26.73
C MET A 43 5.58 4.48 27.83
N ARG A 44 6.43 3.46 27.82
CA ARG A 44 6.50 2.43 28.85
C ARG A 44 7.94 1.93 29.01
N ILE A 45 8.21 1.28 30.12
CA ILE A 45 9.47 0.60 30.32
C ILE A 45 9.36 -0.80 29.72
N GLU A 46 10.31 -1.15 28.91
CA GLU A 46 10.44 -2.48 28.30
C GLU A 46 11.86 -3.01 28.46
N ASP A 47 12.03 -4.31 28.19
CA ASP A 47 13.37 -4.89 28.07
C ASP A 47 14.11 -4.26 26.90
N ASN A 48 15.35 -3.84 27.13
CA ASN A 48 16.19 -3.33 26.06
C ASN A 48 16.81 -4.49 25.26
N VAL A 49 16.09 -4.96 24.23
CA VAL A 49 16.56 -6.04 23.34
C VAL A 49 17.82 -5.69 22.56
N TYR A 50 18.17 -4.42 22.43
CA TYR A 50 19.33 -3.97 21.65
C TYR A 50 20.61 -3.83 22.48
N GLY A 51 20.52 -3.85 23.80
CA GLY A 51 21.66 -3.61 24.70
C GLY A 51 22.54 -4.82 24.95
N ILE A 52 22.13 -6.04 24.55
CA ILE A 52 22.83 -7.27 24.89
C ILE A 52 23.09 -8.10 23.62
N LYS A 53 24.26 -7.89 23.05
CA LYS A 53 24.77 -8.84 22.10
C LYS A 53 25.26 -10.09 22.87
N GLY A 54 24.47 -11.16 22.80
CA GLY A 54 24.97 -12.50 23.04
C GLY A 54 24.51 -13.24 24.28
N ASP A 55 23.81 -12.63 25.25
CA ASP A 55 23.32 -13.38 26.41
C ASP A 55 21.78 -13.45 26.44
N ASN A 56 21.25 -14.42 25.71
CA ASN A 56 19.84 -14.84 25.78
C ASN A 56 19.60 -15.93 26.83
N SER A 57 20.57 -16.20 27.69
CA SER A 57 20.43 -17.19 28.75
C SER A 57 19.40 -16.72 29.77
N GLU A 58 18.77 -17.71 30.45
CA GLU A 58 17.82 -17.42 31.54
C GLU A 58 18.48 -16.64 32.68
N ALA A 59 19.75 -16.90 32.94
CA ALA A 59 20.57 -16.17 33.91
C ALA A 59 20.82 -14.73 33.47
N GLY A 60 21.14 -14.48 32.19
CA GLY A 60 21.27 -13.16 31.61
C GLY A 60 19.97 -12.36 31.72
N ARG A 61 18.84 -12.94 31.33
CA ARG A 61 17.52 -12.31 31.42
C ARG A 61 17.12 -11.94 32.86
N LYS A 62 17.46 -12.77 33.83
CA LYS A 62 17.15 -12.52 35.24
C LYS A 62 17.82 -11.28 35.79
N TYR A 63 18.97 -10.88 35.25
CA TYR A 63 19.69 -9.67 35.63
C TYR A 63 19.41 -8.46 34.74
N LEU A 64 18.67 -8.65 33.65
CA LEU A 64 18.37 -7.61 32.67
C LEU A 64 17.20 -6.71 33.10
N PHE A 65 16.21 -7.31 33.73
CA PHE A 65 15.02 -6.61 34.19
C PHE A 65 14.84 -6.82 35.70
N PRO A 66 14.62 -5.76 36.46
CA PRO A 66 14.47 -4.35 36.09
C PRO A 66 15.77 -3.54 35.98
N TYR A 67 16.95 -4.13 36.10
CA TYR A 67 18.17 -3.42 36.49
C TYR A 67 19.08 -2.94 35.36
N LYS A 68 19.47 -3.76 34.43
CA LYS A 68 20.56 -3.40 33.50
C LYS A 68 20.12 -3.11 32.07
N HIS A 69 19.01 -3.62 31.64
CA HIS A 69 18.58 -3.59 30.24
C HIS A 69 17.15 -3.10 30.04
N GLN A 70 16.72 -2.22 30.92
CA GLN A 70 15.48 -1.49 30.74
C GLN A 70 15.68 -0.36 29.73
N ALA A 71 14.72 -0.20 28.86
CA ALA A 71 14.61 0.95 27.97
C ALA A 71 13.25 1.60 28.12
N LEU A 72 13.25 2.90 28.01
CA LEU A 72 12.02 3.64 27.80
C LEU A 72 11.68 3.55 26.32
N SER A 73 10.56 2.95 26.00
CA SER A 73 10.09 2.79 24.61
C SER A 73 8.72 3.44 24.40
N PHE A 74 8.42 3.76 23.15
CA PHE A 74 7.08 4.21 22.79
C PHE A 74 6.05 3.10 23.02
N CYS A 75 4.90 3.47 23.53
CA CYS A 75 3.80 2.54 23.69
C CYS A 75 3.23 2.14 22.32
N ARG A 76 3.37 0.85 21.96
CA ARG A 76 2.91 0.33 20.67
C ARG A 76 1.37 0.23 20.56
N SER A 77 0.67 0.34 21.69
CA SER A 77 -0.80 0.21 21.74
C SER A 77 -1.52 1.54 21.57
N CYS A 78 -0.80 2.63 21.32
CA CYS A 78 -1.38 3.97 21.22
C CYS A 78 -0.49 4.93 20.43
N PHE A 79 -1.04 6.08 20.10
CA PHE A 79 -0.29 7.22 19.60
C PHE A 79 -0.26 8.31 20.67
N ASN A 80 0.92 8.66 21.16
CA ASN A 80 1.09 9.67 22.22
C ASN A 80 0.18 9.51 23.45
N GLY A 81 -0.05 8.27 23.89
CA GLY A 81 -0.87 8.00 25.07
C GLY A 81 -2.38 7.94 24.80
N VAL A 82 -2.81 8.14 23.57
CA VAL A 82 -4.22 8.09 23.14
C VAL A 82 -4.44 6.90 22.21
N GLN A 83 -5.46 6.11 22.46
CA GLN A 83 -5.93 5.09 21.55
C GLN A 83 -7.08 5.63 20.72
N ARG A 84 -6.96 5.54 19.39
CA ARG A 84 -8.04 5.81 18.45
C ARG A 84 -8.91 4.58 18.30
N LEU A 85 -10.20 4.79 18.31
CA LEU A 85 -11.23 3.77 18.25
C LEU A 85 -11.92 3.82 16.89
N CYS A 86 -12.29 2.66 16.37
CA CYS A 86 -13.11 2.60 15.18
C CYS A 86 -14.49 3.20 15.46
N PRO A 87 -14.98 4.15 14.67
CA PRO A 87 -16.28 4.80 14.89
C PRO A 87 -17.45 3.84 14.72
N TYR A 88 -17.25 2.71 14.04
CA TYR A 88 -18.31 1.75 13.74
C TYR A 88 -18.46 0.64 14.80
N CYS A 89 -17.35 0.18 15.40
CA CYS A 89 -17.38 -0.90 16.39
C CYS A 89 -16.86 -0.52 17.77
N GLY A 90 -16.30 0.70 17.94
CA GLY A 90 -15.76 1.18 19.21
C GLY A 90 -14.46 0.50 19.67
N GLN A 91 -13.93 -0.44 18.90
CA GLN A 91 -12.70 -1.14 19.24
C GLN A 91 -11.46 -0.31 18.86
N PRO A 92 -10.37 -0.40 19.62
CA PRO A 92 -9.12 0.27 19.23
C PRO A 92 -8.57 -0.33 17.94
N TYR A 93 -8.09 0.52 17.06
CA TYR A 93 -7.41 0.07 15.87
C TYR A 93 -6.18 -0.78 16.23
N LYS A 94 -5.96 -1.87 15.52
CA LYS A 94 -4.79 -2.75 15.71
C LYS A 94 -3.49 -2.00 15.48
N ASN A 95 -3.47 -1.15 14.47
CA ASN A 95 -2.37 -0.25 14.18
C ASN A 95 -2.86 1.20 14.35
N GLN A 96 -2.30 1.90 15.33
CA GLN A 96 -2.71 3.26 15.67
C GLN A 96 -2.16 4.31 14.68
N ALA A 97 -1.24 3.93 13.79
CA ALA A 97 -0.77 4.77 12.69
C ALA A 97 -1.66 4.62 11.43
N TYR A 98 -2.16 3.39 11.17
CA TYR A 98 -3.05 3.08 10.06
C TYR A 98 -4.43 2.76 10.63
N LEU A 99 -5.35 3.70 10.49
CA LEU A 99 -6.69 3.64 11.06
C LEU A 99 -7.62 2.79 10.18
N HIS A 100 -7.35 1.49 10.11
CA HIS A 100 -8.19 0.53 9.40
C HIS A 100 -8.72 -0.52 10.35
N CYS A 101 -9.99 -0.88 10.20
CA CYS A 101 -10.70 -1.88 10.98
C CYS A 101 -11.43 -2.85 10.06
N ASP A 102 -11.33 -4.15 10.36
CA ASP A 102 -11.97 -5.22 9.58
C ASP A 102 -13.45 -5.45 9.97
N CYS A 103 -14.07 -4.54 10.72
CA CYS A 103 -15.46 -4.69 11.16
C CYS A 103 -16.44 -4.43 10.01
N GLU A 104 -17.63 -5.00 10.12
CA GLU A 104 -18.70 -4.89 9.12
C GLU A 104 -19.06 -3.43 8.78
N GLY A 105 -19.03 -2.52 9.77
CA GLY A 105 -19.33 -1.12 9.54
C GLY A 105 -18.26 -0.44 8.68
N GLN A 106 -16.97 -0.72 8.94
CA GLN A 106 -15.87 -0.18 8.12
C GLN A 106 -15.93 -0.74 6.69
N LYS A 107 -16.12 -2.05 6.54
CA LYS A 107 -16.22 -2.69 5.22
C LYS A 107 -17.33 -2.10 4.35
N LYS A 108 -18.49 -1.77 4.96
CA LYS A 108 -19.57 -1.12 4.20
C LYS A 108 -19.17 0.26 3.67
N VAL A 109 -18.52 1.06 4.51
CA VAL A 109 -18.09 2.40 4.10
C VAL A 109 -16.98 2.32 3.05
N ASP A 110 -16.02 1.41 3.22
CA ASP A 110 -14.96 1.19 2.23
C ASP A 110 -15.55 0.76 0.88
N GLU A 111 -16.58 -0.09 0.90
CA GLU A 111 -17.28 -0.51 -0.31
C GLU A 111 -18.08 0.63 -0.96
N GLU A 112 -18.81 1.42 -0.17
CA GLU A 112 -19.53 2.60 -0.66
C GLU A 112 -18.56 3.63 -1.28
N GLU A 113 -17.41 3.85 -0.65
CA GLU A 113 -16.36 4.73 -1.21
C GLU A 113 -15.75 4.15 -2.49
N ARG A 114 -15.55 2.84 -2.55
CA ARG A 114 -15.05 2.14 -3.74
C ARG A 114 -16.01 2.32 -4.92
N ILE A 115 -17.30 2.05 -4.68
CA ILE A 115 -18.36 2.24 -5.69
C ILE A 115 -18.45 3.69 -6.14
N LYS A 116 -18.39 4.65 -5.19
CA LYS A 116 -18.42 6.07 -5.54
C LYS A 116 -17.22 6.48 -6.39
N LYS A 117 -16.00 6.09 -6.00
CA LYS A 117 -14.78 6.38 -6.79
C LYS A 117 -14.86 5.76 -8.18
N TRP A 118 -15.43 4.56 -8.27
CA TRP A 118 -15.67 3.89 -9.53
C TRP A 118 -16.65 4.66 -10.41
N ASN A 119 -17.82 5.01 -9.89
CA ASN A 119 -18.82 5.78 -10.61
C ASN A 119 -18.30 7.15 -11.06
N ASP A 120 -17.54 7.84 -10.21
CA ASP A 120 -16.89 9.11 -10.55
C ASP A 120 -15.88 8.95 -11.68
N LYS A 121 -15.18 7.82 -11.76
CA LYS A 121 -14.22 7.49 -12.82
C LYS A 121 -14.94 7.21 -14.14
N VAL A 122 -15.94 6.33 -14.10
CA VAL A 122 -16.77 5.98 -15.25
C VAL A 122 -17.49 7.19 -15.85
N SER A 123 -17.99 8.11 -14.99
CA SER A 123 -18.71 9.30 -15.45
C SER A 123 -17.84 10.30 -16.21
N LYS A 124 -16.52 10.22 -16.07
CA LYS A 124 -15.55 11.07 -16.77
C LYS A 124 -15.00 10.42 -18.05
N ALA A 125 -15.24 9.14 -18.22
CA ALA A 125 -14.76 8.41 -19.37
C ALA A 125 -15.46 8.87 -20.67
N VAL A 126 -14.71 8.88 -21.77
CA VAL A 126 -15.17 9.35 -23.07
C VAL A 126 -15.36 8.16 -24.00
N PRO A 127 -16.53 8.03 -24.68
CA PRO A 127 -16.71 7.02 -25.71
C PRO A 127 -15.84 7.34 -26.93
N VAL A 128 -15.23 6.31 -27.50
CA VAL A 128 -14.42 6.39 -28.73
C VAL A 128 -14.91 5.37 -29.74
N ASP A 129 -14.70 5.64 -31.04
CA ASP A 129 -15.00 4.68 -32.08
C ASP A 129 -13.92 3.57 -32.08
N GLU A 130 -14.33 2.31 -32.16
CA GLU A 130 -13.42 1.16 -32.23
C GLU A 130 -12.30 1.34 -33.26
N LYS A 131 -12.63 1.97 -34.42
CA LYS A 131 -11.67 2.21 -35.51
C LYS A 131 -10.50 3.12 -35.12
N ASP A 132 -10.68 3.94 -34.08
CA ASP A 132 -9.67 4.84 -33.60
C ASP A 132 -8.81 4.17 -32.49
N VAL A 133 -9.16 2.95 -32.07
CA VAL A 133 -8.42 2.16 -31.09
C VAL A 133 -7.41 1.26 -31.79
N ASN A 134 -6.16 1.35 -31.39
CA ASN A 134 -5.05 0.55 -31.91
C ASN A 134 -4.40 -0.34 -30.83
N THR A 135 -5.10 -0.53 -29.72
CA THR A 135 -4.68 -1.34 -28.58
C THR A 135 -5.76 -2.36 -28.26
N MET A 136 -5.48 -3.29 -27.35
CA MET A 136 -6.50 -4.24 -26.89
C MET A 136 -7.62 -3.52 -26.13
N LEU A 137 -8.79 -4.11 -26.17
CA LEU A 137 -9.96 -3.74 -25.39
C LEU A 137 -10.06 -4.66 -24.17
N TYR A 138 -10.51 -4.13 -23.05
CA TYR A 138 -10.66 -4.88 -21.80
C TYR A 138 -12.10 -4.87 -21.32
N CYS A 139 -12.63 -6.06 -21.06
CA CYS A 139 -13.92 -6.26 -20.40
C CYS A 139 -13.72 -6.45 -18.91
N GLU A 140 -14.24 -5.53 -18.10
CA GLU A 140 -14.08 -5.61 -16.65
C GLU A 140 -14.95 -6.70 -16.02
N GLU A 141 -16.13 -6.92 -16.58
CA GLU A 141 -17.09 -7.89 -16.08
C GLU A 141 -16.56 -9.33 -16.18
N PHE A 142 -15.73 -9.62 -17.20
CA PHE A 142 -15.15 -10.94 -17.44
C PHE A 142 -13.66 -11.04 -17.12
N ASP A 143 -13.01 -9.88 -16.83
CA ASP A 143 -11.56 -9.79 -16.61
C ASP A 143 -10.72 -10.31 -17.79
N GLU A 144 -11.17 -10.02 -19.03
CA GLU A 144 -10.60 -10.54 -20.26
C GLU A 144 -10.24 -9.42 -21.25
N TYR A 145 -9.30 -9.71 -22.17
CA TYR A 145 -8.80 -8.79 -23.18
C TYR A 145 -9.15 -9.28 -24.58
N TYR A 146 -9.54 -8.36 -25.45
CA TYR A 146 -9.97 -8.62 -26.82
C TYR A 146 -9.25 -7.69 -27.80
N ASP A 147 -8.92 -8.19 -28.98
CA ASP A 147 -8.35 -7.36 -30.04
C ASP A 147 -9.42 -6.46 -30.69
N THR A 148 -10.66 -6.94 -30.81
CA THR A 148 -11.78 -6.25 -31.43
C THR A 148 -13.08 -6.49 -30.65
N VAL A 149 -14.12 -5.69 -30.95
CA VAL A 149 -15.48 -5.95 -30.46
C VAL A 149 -16.06 -7.25 -31.01
N ASP A 150 -15.69 -7.63 -32.24
CA ASP A 150 -16.12 -8.89 -32.83
C ASP A 150 -15.54 -10.09 -32.08
N ASP A 151 -14.26 -10.03 -31.67
CA ASP A 151 -13.63 -11.09 -30.83
C ASP A 151 -14.33 -11.22 -29.48
N PHE A 152 -14.74 -10.09 -28.88
CA PHE A 152 -15.55 -10.11 -27.66
C PHE A 152 -16.89 -10.83 -27.87
N PHE A 153 -17.58 -10.58 -28.99
CA PHE A 153 -18.86 -11.26 -29.29
C PHE A 153 -18.68 -12.75 -29.56
N ASP A 154 -17.59 -13.14 -30.22
CA ASP A 154 -17.29 -14.55 -30.48
C ASP A 154 -17.03 -15.31 -29.17
N ASP A 155 -16.27 -14.70 -28.25
CA ASP A 155 -16.02 -15.26 -26.93
C ASP A 155 -17.29 -15.32 -26.08
N TYR A 156 -18.08 -14.25 -26.08
CA TYR A 156 -19.36 -14.18 -25.37
C TYR A 156 -20.32 -15.29 -25.80
N ALA A 157 -20.42 -15.54 -27.13
CA ALA A 157 -21.26 -16.59 -27.68
C ALA A 157 -20.82 -18.01 -27.28
N CYS A 158 -19.52 -18.20 -27.05
CA CYS A 158 -18.95 -19.52 -26.71
C CYS A 158 -18.94 -19.84 -25.22
N ASN A 159 -18.72 -18.84 -24.38
CA ASN A 159 -18.36 -19.02 -22.97
C ASN A 159 -19.40 -18.48 -21.99
N HIS A 160 -20.38 -17.70 -22.46
CA HIS A 160 -21.39 -17.09 -21.58
C HIS A 160 -22.81 -17.59 -21.98
N GLU A 161 -23.62 -17.93 -20.97
CA GLU A 161 -25.00 -18.36 -21.19
C GLU A 161 -25.91 -17.13 -21.40
N GLU A 162 -26.93 -17.25 -22.26
CA GLU A 162 -27.85 -16.16 -22.60
C GLU A 162 -28.62 -15.56 -21.41
N ASP A 163 -28.57 -16.20 -20.24
CA ASP A 163 -29.25 -15.79 -19.01
C ASP A 163 -28.43 -14.85 -18.08
N ASP A 164 -27.23 -14.46 -18.49
CA ASP A 164 -26.44 -13.51 -17.73
C ASP A 164 -27.10 -12.13 -17.74
N ASN A 165 -27.77 -11.81 -16.61
CA ASN A 165 -28.52 -10.57 -16.41
C ASN A 165 -27.65 -9.29 -16.43
N GLU A 166 -26.36 -9.41 -16.67
CA GLU A 166 -25.40 -8.31 -16.69
C GLU A 166 -24.54 -8.34 -17.95
N ARG A 167 -25.19 -8.02 -19.09
CA ARG A 167 -24.46 -7.82 -20.35
C ARG A 167 -23.53 -6.59 -20.21
N PRO A 168 -22.22 -6.72 -20.49
CA PRO A 168 -21.33 -5.58 -20.55
C PRO A 168 -21.85 -4.49 -21.48
N VAL A 169 -21.73 -3.24 -21.08
CA VAL A 169 -22.18 -2.10 -21.89
C VAL A 169 -21.03 -1.40 -22.60
N ARG A 170 -19.80 -1.74 -22.22
CA ARG A 170 -18.58 -1.09 -22.71
C ARG A 170 -17.36 -1.99 -22.62
N LEU A 171 -16.40 -1.75 -23.49
CA LEU A 171 -15.05 -2.29 -23.39
C LEU A 171 -14.08 -1.12 -23.16
N TRP A 172 -13.22 -1.26 -22.19
CA TRP A 172 -12.24 -0.23 -21.87
C TRP A 172 -11.06 -0.27 -22.84
N VAL A 173 -10.64 0.89 -23.30
CA VAL A 173 -9.40 1.00 -24.06
C VAL A 173 -8.22 0.74 -23.13
N THR A 174 -7.20 0.04 -23.62
CA THR A 174 -6.01 -0.24 -22.82
C THR A 174 -4.86 0.70 -23.17
N SER A 175 -4.01 0.99 -22.17
CA SER A 175 -2.69 1.53 -22.40
C SER A 175 -1.69 0.40 -22.65
N VAL A 176 -0.68 0.69 -23.43
CA VAL A 176 0.37 -0.29 -23.78
C VAL A 176 1.62 0.06 -23.02
N GLU A 177 2.12 -0.89 -22.25
CA GLU A 177 3.44 -0.80 -21.63
C GLU A 177 4.36 -1.85 -22.23
N LYS A 178 5.59 -1.44 -22.48
CA LYS A 178 6.68 -2.29 -22.94
C LYS A 178 7.82 -2.25 -21.97
N ILE A 179 8.71 -3.21 -22.07
CA ILE A 179 9.95 -3.16 -21.27
C ILE A 179 10.67 -1.83 -21.52
N PHE A 180 11.00 -1.17 -20.44
CA PHE A 180 11.79 0.07 -20.42
C PHE A 180 12.86 -0.05 -19.34
N ILE A 181 14.07 0.39 -19.64
CA ILE A 181 15.18 0.40 -18.70
C ILE A 181 15.74 1.82 -18.68
N ASP A 182 15.72 2.44 -17.51
CA ASP A 182 16.31 3.76 -17.32
C ASP A 182 17.83 3.63 -17.10
N ALA A 183 18.60 4.29 -17.97
CA ALA A 183 20.05 4.29 -17.87
C ALA A 183 20.55 4.99 -16.60
N SER A 184 19.80 5.97 -16.07
CA SER A 184 20.15 6.67 -14.85
C SER A 184 20.11 5.74 -13.66
N ASP A 185 19.05 4.93 -13.53
CA ASP A 185 18.90 3.96 -12.45
C ASP A 185 20.00 2.89 -12.49
N VAL A 186 20.34 2.41 -13.72
CA VAL A 186 21.41 1.42 -13.91
C VAL A 186 22.78 1.98 -13.51
N ILE A 187 23.08 3.23 -13.89
CA ILE A 187 24.35 3.87 -13.55
C ILE A 187 24.40 4.25 -12.08
N GLU A 188 23.30 4.71 -11.48
CA GLU A 188 23.22 5.01 -10.05
C GLU A 188 23.54 3.77 -9.20
N ASP A 189 22.92 2.63 -9.53
CA ASP A 189 23.19 1.35 -8.85
C ASP A 189 24.65 0.91 -9.05
N ALA A 190 25.17 1.00 -10.27
CA ALA A 190 26.55 0.63 -10.58
C ALA A 190 27.60 1.53 -9.90
N CYS A 191 27.27 2.78 -9.64
CA CYS A 191 28.15 3.76 -8.99
C CYS A 191 28.04 3.78 -7.47
N SER A 192 27.09 3.05 -6.88
CA SER A 192 26.77 3.10 -5.44
C SER A 192 27.98 2.87 -4.51
N ASP A 193 28.93 2.05 -4.92
CA ASP A 193 30.16 1.72 -4.16
C ASP A 193 31.42 2.50 -4.66
N LEU A 194 31.24 3.44 -5.57
CA LEU A 194 32.34 4.23 -6.14
C LEU A 194 32.47 5.60 -5.41
N HIS A 195 33.35 6.47 -5.93
CA HIS A 195 33.49 7.84 -5.41
C HIS A 195 32.25 8.70 -5.79
N GLU A 196 31.99 9.75 -5.02
CA GLU A 196 30.79 10.58 -5.13
C GLU A 196 30.54 11.22 -6.50
N ASP A 197 31.60 11.50 -7.25
CA ASP A 197 31.51 12.11 -8.59
C ASP A 197 31.43 11.05 -9.73
N ALA A 198 31.40 9.75 -9.43
CA ALA A 198 31.47 8.70 -10.46
C ALA A 198 30.27 8.75 -11.42
N TYR A 199 29.10 9.01 -10.90
CA TYR A 199 27.86 9.12 -11.68
C TYR A 199 27.94 10.24 -12.72
N GLU A 200 28.42 11.42 -12.34
CA GLU A 200 28.51 12.59 -13.22
C GLU A 200 29.49 12.40 -14.40
N GLN A 201 30.41 11.43 -14.30
CA GLN A 201 31.38 11.13 -15.33
C GLN A 201 30.92 10.07 -16.33
N CYS A 202 29.75 9.48 -16.13
CA CYS A 202 29.16 8.48 -17.01
C CYS A 202 28.42 9.14 -18.18
N ASN A 203 28.53 8.55 -19.37
CA ASN A 203 27.72 8.94 -20.52
C ASN A 203 26.36 8.28 -20.50
N ILE A 204 25.42 8.83 -19.71
CA ILE A 204 24.08 8.31 -19.49
C ILE A 204 23.28 8.32 -20.80
N ASP A 205 23.31 9.40 -21.57
CA ASP A 205 22.57 9.52 -22.83
C ASP A 205 22.99 8.47 -23.85
N GLY A 206 24.29 8.16 -23.90
CA GLY A 206 24.82 7.13 -24.78
C GLY A 206 24.33 5.72 -24.38
N LEU A 207 24.25 5.43 -23.08
CA LEU A 207 23.71 4.19 -22.57
C LEU A 207 22.21 4.11 -22.84
N GLN A 208 21.46 5.19 -22.59
CA GLN A 208 20.00 5.22 -22.82
C GLN A 208 19.67 4.90 -24.29
N THR A 209 20.40 5.49 -25.24
CA THR A 209 20.20 5.20 -26.67
C THR A 209 20.38 3.71 -27.00
N LEU A 210 21.33 3.03 -26.36
CA LEU A 210 21.56 1.59 -26.55
C LEU A 210 20.45 0.77 -25.90
N LEU A 211 20.02 1.15 -24.69
CA LEU A 211 18.95 0.48 -23.97
C LEU A 211 17.60 0.63 -24.70
N ASP A 212 17.30 1.81 -25.21
CA ASP A 212 16.07 2.05 -26.00
C ASP A 212 16.03 1.14 -27.24
N GLY A 213 17.13 1.09 -28.01
CA GLY A 213 17.22 0.21 -29.16
C GLY A 213 17.12 -1.28 -28.79
N TRP A 214 17.66 -1.68 -27.64
CA TRP A 214 17.51 -3.06 -27.16
C TRP A 214 16.08 -3.33 -26.71
N CYS A 215 15.44 -2.44 -25.96
CA CYS A 215 14.07 -2.56 -25.52
C CYS A 215 13.10 -2.65 -26.68
N GLU A 216 13.26 -1.82 -27.73
CA GLU A 216 12.45 -1.86 -28.93
C GLU A 216 12.55 -3.18 -29.70
N ALA A 217 13.72 -3.82 -29.67
CA ALA A 217 13.95 -5.09 -30.34
C ALA A 217 13.33 -6.29 -29.58
N GLN A 218 12.86 -6.11 -28.35
CA GLN A 218 12.27 -7.20 -27.57
C GLN A 218 10.83 -7.47 -28.04
N THR A 219 10.54 -8.73 -28.31
CA THR A 219 9.20 -9.21 -28.64
C THR A 219 8.59 -9.94 -27.45
N GLY A 220 7.27 -9.80 -27.26
CA GLY A 220 6.55 -10.47 -26.19
C GLY A 220 6.72 -9.81 -24.80
N THR A 221 7.19 -8.57 -24.76
CA THR A 221 7.32 -7.77 -23.51
C THR A 221 6.22 -6.73 -23.38
N THR A 222 5.22 -6.77 -24.24
CA THR A 222 4.08 -5.86 -24.23
C THR A 222 3.05 -6.32 -23.21
N THR A 223 2.63 -5.41 -22.34
CA THR A 223 1.55 -5.61 -21.38
C THR A 223 0.49 -4.54 -21.59
N TYR A 224 -0.76 -4.92 -21.42
CA TYR A 224 -1.90 -4.03 -21.58
C TYR A 224 -2.54 -3.78 -20.22
N TYR A 225 -2.85 -2.51 -19.93
CA TYR A 225 -3.53 -2.11 -18.70
C TYR A 225 -4.81 -1.35 -19.03
N PRO A 226 -5.94 -1.63 -18.36
CA PRO A 226 -7.17 -0.89 -18.59
C PRO A 226 -6.99 0.61 -18.34
N CYS A 227 -7.25 1.42 -19.37
CA CYS A 227 -7.27 2.87 -19.26
C CYS A 227 -8.73 3.32 -19.14
N TYR A 228 -9.19 3.53 -17.90
CA TYR A 228 -10.60 3.87 -17.66
C TYR A 228 -10.98 5.32 -18.03
N GLU A 229 -10.22 5.96 -18.91
CA GLU A 229 -10.50 7.28 -19.45
C GLU A 229 -11.28 7.21 -20.77
N GLN A 230 -11.16 6.09 -21.48
CA GLN A 230 -11.80 5.87 -22.78
C GLN A 230 -12.40 4.48 -22.85
N TYR A 231 -13.53 4.37 -23.55
CA TYR A 231 -14.20 3.08 -23.77
C TYR A 231 -14.86 3.03 -25.14
N VAL A 232 -15.03 1.81 -25.66
CA VAL A 232 -15.85 1.51 -26.82
C VAL A 232 -17.21 1.03 -26.32
N GLU A 233 -18.29 1.60 -26.84
CA GLU A 233 -19.64 1.20 -26.49
C GLU A 233 -20.02 -0.07 -27.24
N ILE A 234 -20.62 -1.05 -26.56
CA ILE A 234 -21.03 -2.34 -27.14
C ILE A 234 -22.42 -2.18 -27.71
N ASP A 235 -22.53 -2.33 -29.04
CA ASP A 235 -23.82 -2.37 -29.75
C ASP A 235 -24.35 -3.79 -29.86
N TRP A 236 -25.12 -4.22 -28.86
CA TRP A 236 -25.71 -5.55 -28.79
C TRP A 236 -26.67 -5.88 -29.95
N SER A 237 -27.15 -4.90 -30.71
CA SER A 237 -28.01 -5.17 -31.89
C SER A 237 -27.25 -5.92 -33.00
N LYS A 238 -25.95 -5.70 -33.11
CA LYS A 238 -25.07 -6.40 -34.04
C LYS A 238 -24.90 -7.87 -33.66
N TYR A 239 -24.86 -8.20 -32.38
CA TYR A 239 -24.74 -9.57 -31.89
C TYR A 239 -25.97 -10.42 -32.24
N GLU A 240 -27.17 -9.84 -32.10
CA GLU A 240 -28.42 -10.55 -32.40
C GLU A 240 -28.57 -10.87 -33.89
N ASP A 241 -27.97 -10.08 -34.78
CA ASP A 241 -27.96 -10.34 -36.24
C ASP A 241 -26.99 -11.46 -36.65
N CYS A 242 -25.87 -11.64 -35.92
CA CYS A 242 -24.89 -12.71 -36.17
C CYS A 242 -25.35 -14.09 -35.67
N SER A 243 -26.31 -14.15 -34.76
CA SER A 243 -26.82 -15.39 -34.14
C SER A 243 -27.95 -16.05 -34.96
N ARG A 244 -28.31 -15.50 -36.12
CA ARG A 244 -29.31 -16.02 -37.04
C ARG A 244 -28.65 -16.62 -38.29
#